data_9bbb2fba30b9800317e78229e4d61a31
#
_entry.id   9bbb2fba30b9800317e78229e4d61a31
#
_cell.length_a   1.000
_cell.length_b   1.000
_cell.length_c   1.000
_cell.angle_alpha   90.00
_cell.angle_beta   90.00
_cell.angle_gamma   90.00
#
_symmetry.space_group_name_H-M   'P 1'
#
loop_
_entity.id
_entity.type
_entity.pdbx_description
1 polymer ?
#
loop_
_entity_poly.entity_id
_entity_poly.type
_entity_poly.pdbx_seq_one_letter_code
_entity_poly.pdbx_strand_id
1 'polypeptide(L)'
;ELMRLILHDTGATEHAAFLSGTGNFRKTVDPLYKANRTQEKPKWLETLKEHLVLFWGAAVTEDIEADDAIGIASQECFYDGGAYIIASLDKDFLQLPGRHFQWEFSGTTVKKLSDGTKEYNKWTKPAQHLFVTPNDGLRWFYQQMLIGDVSDNVVGVAGVGKVRAAKLIEPLDDELDMYNTVFNLYDDKERFEKNAQLLWILKHSIQPTEVLSHFLSLQKPAEEAGL
;
A
#
# COMPACT_ATOMS: atom_id res chain seq x y z
N GLU A 1 14.58 -10.46 -16.96
CA GLU A 1 13.85 -11.75 -17.01
C GLU A 1 12.52 -11.65 -16.26
N LEU A 2 12.47 -11.16 -15.02
CA LEU A 2 11.24 -11.03 -14.23
C LEU A 2 10.15 -10.19 -14.94
N MET A 3 10.48 -9.03 -15.50
CA MET A 3 9.52 -8.19 -16.22
C MET A 3 8.87 -8.93 -17.40
N ARG A 4 9.65 -9.72 -18.14
CA ARG A 4 9.12 -10.55 -19.25
C ARG A 4 8.20 -11.65 -18.74
N LEU A 5 8.54 -12.27 -17.61
CA LEU A 5 7.69 -13.26 -16.96
C LEU A 5 6.35 -12.65 -16.55
N ILE A 6 6.38 -11.48 -15.90
CA ILE A 6 5.17 -10.77 -15.49
C ILE A 6 4.27 -10.46 -16.70
N LEU A 7 4.83 -9.91 -17.78
CA LEU A 7 4.07 -9.63 -19.00
C LEU A 7 3.47 -10.89 -19.60
N HIS A 8 4.25 -11.97 -19.65
CA HIS A 8 3.78 -13.28 -20.15
C HIS A 8 2.61 -13.82 -19.31
N ASP A 9 2.78 -13.87 -17.99
CA ASP A 9 1.81 -14.48 -17.08
C ASP A 9 0.54 -13.66 -16.92
N THR A 10 0.62 -12.34 -17.12
CA THR A 10 -0.53 -11.44 -17.09
C THR A 10 -1.21 -11.31 -18.45
N GLY A 11 -0.54 -11.67 -19.54
CA GLY A 11 -1.00 -11.42 -20.91
C GLY A 11 -1.02 -9.92 -21.27
N ALA A 12 -0.33 -9.07 -20.50
CA ALA A 12 -0.28 -7.64 -20.74
C ALA A 12 0.56 -7.33 -21.99
N THR A 13 0.05 -6.44 -22.85
CA THR A 13 0.74 -5.99 -24.07
C THR A 13 1.59 -4.75 -23.85
N GLU A 14 1.29 -4.00 -22.80
CA GLU A 14 1.98 -2.77 -22.41
C GLU A 14 2.29 -2.81 -20.90
N HIS A 15 3.18 -1.95 -20.46
CA HIS A 15 3.48 -1.79 -19.04
C HIS A 15 3.82 -0.35 -18.69
N ALA A 16 3.53 0.02 -17.46
CA ALA A 16 4.08 1.20 -16.80
C ALA A 16 4.82 0.73 -15.54
N ALA A 17 6.05 1.18 -15.37
CA ALA A 17 6.87 0.83 -14.21
C ALA A 17 7.27 2.11 -13.46
N PHE A 18 7.27 2.05 -12.14
CA PHE A 18 7.55 3.19 -11.28
C PHE A 18 8.61 2.85 -10.24
N LEU A 19 9.45 3.82 -9.94
CA LEU A 19 10.49 3.74 -8.90
C LEU A 19 10.37 4.96 -8.00
N SER A 20 10.37 4.74 -6.70
CA SER A 20 10.45 5.86 -5.75
C SER A 20 11.81 6.56 -5.89
N GLY A 21 11.77 7.86 -6.16
CA GLY A 21 12.92 8.73 -6.27
C GLY A 21 13.24 9.44 -4.96
N THR A 22 13.51 10.75 -5.06
CA THR A 22 13.77 11.62 -3.93
C THR A 22 12.51 12.36 -3.52
N GLY A 23 12.43 12.77 -2.24
CA GLY A 23 11.23 13.38 -1.70
C GLY A 23 10.18 12.33 -1.32
N ASN A 24 9.33 12.69 -0.43
CA ASN A 24 8.13 11.95 -0.03
C ASN A 24 7.33 12.84 0.91
N PHE A 25 6.15 13.26 0.49
CA PHE A 25 5.30 14.14 1.31
C PHE A 25 4.99 13.55 2.70
N ARG A 26 4.97 12.21 2.83
CA ARG A 26 4.73 11.56 4.12
C ARG A 26 5.77 11.94 5.18
N LYS A 27 6.99 12.31 4.77
CA LYS A 27 8.02 12.83 5.68
C LYS A 27 7.74 14.25 6.16
N THR A 28 6.94 15.02 5.44
CA THR A 28 6.45 16.33 5.93
C THR A 28 5.30 16.16 6.91
N VAL A 29 4.51 15.09 6.77
CA VAL A 29 3.45 14.71 7.71
C VAL A 29 4.05 14.14 9.02
N ASP A 30 5.03 13.23 8.88
CA ASP A 30 5.77 12.68 10.02
C ASP A 30 7.24 12.46 9.65
N PRO A 31 8.19 13.25 10.23
CA PRO A 31 9.62 13.05 9.99
C PRO A 31 10.14 11.66 10.40
N LEU A 32 9.41 10.93 11.24
CA LEU A 32 9.75 9.58 11.66
C LEU A 32 9.24 8.49 10.70
N TYR A 33 8.50 8.86 9.67
CA TYR A 33 8.04 7.91 8.65
C TYR A 33 9.22 7.19 8.00
N LYS A 34 9.22 5.85 8.05
CA LYS A 34 10.31 4.98 7.57
C LYS A 34 11.68 5.22 8.22
N ALA A 35 11.77 5.93 9.35
CA ALA A 35 13.04 6.21 10.03
C ALA A 35 13.69 4.96 10.64
N ASN A 36 12.92 3.90 10.88
CA ASN A 36 13.40 2.61 11.36
C ASN A 36 14.07 1.75 10.26
N ARG A 37 14.05 2.18 8.99
CA ARG A 37 14.72 1.50 7.87
C ARG A 37 16.20 1.83 7.86
N THR A 38 16.95 1.21 8.77
CA THR A 38 18.41 1.43 8.95
C THR A 38 19.26 0.38 8.23
N GLN A 39 18.67 -0.59 7.54
CA GLN A 39 19.38 -1.64 6.84
C GLN A 39 20.16 -1.08 5.66
N GLU A 40 21.38 -1.60 5.46
CA GLU A 40 22.17 -1.28 4.28
C GLU A 40 21.46 -1.71 3.02
N LYS A 41 21.42 -0.81 2.03
CA LYS A 41 20.80 -1.11 0.74
C LYS A 41 21.57 -2.21 0.01
N PRO A 42 20.86 -3.10 -0.74
CA PRO A 42 21.55 -4.11 -1.55
C PRO A 42 22.58 -3.49 -2.51
N LYS A 43 23.73 -4.09 -2.62
CA LYS A 43 24.88 -3.60 -3.42
C LYS A 43 24.52 -3.20 -4.86
N TRP A 44 23.60 -3.91 -5.49
CA TRP A 44 23.22 -3.71 -6.90
C TRP A 44 21.93 -2.94 -7.07
N LEU A 45 21.38 -2.34 -6.03
CA LEU A 45 20.09 -1.67 -6.08
C LEU A 45 20.07 -0.53 -7.09
N GLU A 46 21.05 0.36 -7.07
CA GLU A 46 21.10 1.52 -7.96
C GLU A 46 21.31 1.09 -9.42
N THR A 47 22.21 0.11 -9.66
CA THR A 47 22.39 -0.47 -11.01
C THR A 47 21.10 -1.10 -11.55
N LEU A 48 20.32 -1.77 -10.68
CA LEU A 48 19.04 -2.33 -11.08
C LEU A 48 18.01 -1.24 -11.40
N LYS A 49 17.97 -0.16 -10.64
CA LYS A 49 17.09 0.99 -10.92
C LYS A 49 17.43 1.64 -12.25
N GLU A 50 18.72 1.89 -12.50
CA GLU A 50 19.21 2.41 -13.79
C GLU A 50 18.80 1.50 -14.95
N HIS A 51 18.94 0.18 -14.78
CA HIS A 51 18.51 -0.79 -15.78
C HIS A 51 16.99 -0.70 -16.03
N LEU A 52 16.17 -0.58 -14.99
CA LEU A 52 14.72 -0.45 -15.13
C LEU A 52 14.34 0.84 -15.87
N VAL A 53 15.01 1.94 -15.58
CA VAL A 53 14.79 3.21 -16.29
C VAL A 53 15.19 3.09 -17.76
N LEU A 54 16.41 2.61 -18.04
CA LEU A 54 16.97 2.60 -19.41
C LEU A 54 16.33 1.58 -20.34
N PHE A 55 15.98 0.40 -19.82
CA PHE A 55 15.51 -0.73 -20.65
C PHE A 55 14.02 -1.03 -20.53
N TRP A 56 13.38 -0.54 -19.46
CA TRP A 56 11.96 -0.77 -19.20
C TRP A 56 11.16 0.53 -19.08
N GLY A 57 11.80 1.67 -19.32
CA GLY A 57 11.12 2.96 -19.29
C GLY A 57 10.51 3.30 -17.93
N ALA A 58 11.09 2.79 -16.83
CA ALA A 58 10.53 3.05 -15.50
C ALA A 58 10.61 4.54 -15.18
N ALA A 59 9.49 5.13 -14.79
CA ALA A 59 9.42 6.50 -14.32
C ALA A 59 9.90 6.59 -12.86
N VAL A 60 10.75 7.58 -12.58
CA VAL A 60 11.16 7.88 -11.21
C VAL A 60 10.25 8.96 -10.66
N THR A 61 9.61 8.70 -9.53
CA THR A 61 8.68 9.64 -8.91
C THR A 61 9.41 10.70 -8.10
N GLU A 62 8.82 11.88 -8.00
CA GLU A 62 9.28 12.97 -7.13
C GLU A 62 8.16 13.34 -6.16
N ASP A 63 8.52 13.57 -4.89
CA ASP A 63 7.63 13.95 -3.78
C ASP A 63 6.53 12.95 -3.41
N ILE A 64 6.31 11.90 -4.20
CA ILE A 64 5.41 10.75 -3.91
C ILE A 64 6.17 9.44 -4.01
N GLU A 65 5.61 8.37 -3.45
CA GLU A 65 6.17 7.03 -3.60
C GLU A 65 5.74 6.37 -4.93
N ALA A 66 6.45 5.34 -5.35
CA ALA A 66 6.07 4.55 -6.52
C ALA A 66 4.66 3.96 -6.37
N ASP A 67 4.26 3.65 -5.14
CA ASP A 67 2.96 3.08 -4.82
C ASP A 67 1.83 4.08 -5.15
N ASP A 68 2.04 5.36 -4.86
CA ASP A 68 1.11 6.43 -5.22
C ASP A 68 1.01 6.59 -6.75
N ALA A 69 2.15 6.57 -7.44
CA ALA A 69 2.16 6.67 -8.90
C ALA A 69 1.44 5.48 -9.57
N ILE A 70 1.57 4.27 -9.02
CA ILE A 70 0.83 3.08 -9.49
C ILE A 70 -0.65 3.26 -9.22
N GLY A 71 -1.04 3.76 -8.04
CA GLY A 71 -2.43 4.04 -7.71
C GLY A 71 -3.07 5.04 -8.66
N ILE A 72 -2.39 6.16 -8.92
CA ILE A 72 -2.83 7.20 -9.87
C ILE A 72 -2.97 6.62 -11.28
N ALA A 73 -1.91 5.98 -11.81
CA ALA A 73 -1.91 5.43 -13.16
C ALA A 73 -2.99 4.35 -13.37
N SER A 74 -3.25 3.53 -12.35
CA SER A 74 -4.31 2.52 -12.42
C SER A 74 -5.70 3.13 -12.53
N GLN A 75 -5.97 4.20 -11.78
CA GLN A 75 -7.25 4.89 -11.83
C GLN A 75 -7.44 5.69 -13.12
N GLU A 76 -6.39 6.37 -13.59
CA GLU A 76 -6.41 7.07 -14.89
C GLU A 76 -6.71 6.07 -16.02
N CYS A 77 -6.02 4.92 -16.06
CA CYS A 77 -6.30 3.87 -17.03
C CYS A 77 -7.76 3.39 -16.97
N PHE A 78 -8.32 3.23 -15.77
CA PHE A 78 -9.72 2.81 -15.60
C PHE A 78 -10.70 3.86 -16.14
N TYR A 79 -10.49 5.14 -15.84
CA TYR A 79 -11.37 6.24 -16.31
C TYR A 79 -11.31 6.44 -17.82
N ASP A 80 -10.17 6.13 -18.44
CA ASP A 80 -9.99 6.16 -19.88
C ASP A 80 -10.60 4.90 -20.58
N GLY A 81 -11.26 4.03 -19.81
CA GLY A 81 -11.88 2.79 -20.33
C GLY A 81 -10.88 1.67 -20.59
N GLY A 82 -9.65 1.80 -20.12
CA GLY A 82 -8.61 0.78 -20.23
C GLY A 82 -8.75 -0.33 -19.19
N ALA A 83 -8.00 -1.41 -19.41
CA ALA A 83 -7.86 -2.50 -18.46
C ALA A 83 -6.42 -2.54 -17.93
N TYR A 84 -6.27 -2.77 -16.63
CA TYR A 84 -4.97 -2.85 -15.98
C TYR A 84 -4.85 -4.04 -15.04
N ILE A 85 -3.62 -4.40 -14.74
CA ILE A 85 -3.25 -5.36 -13.71
C ILE A 85 -2.11 -4.75 -12.89
N ILE A 86 -2.28 -4.63 -11.59
CA ILE A 86 -1.22 -4.20 -10.68
C ILE A 86 -0.33 -5.40 -10.37
N ALA A 87 0.91 -5.38 -10.84
CA ALA A 87 1.89 -6.43 -10.57
C ALA A 87 2.81 -6.00 -9.42
N SER A 88 2.62 -6.60 -8.23
CA SER A 88 3.43 -6.31 -7.04
C SER A 88 3.35 -7.44 -6.02
N LEU A 89 4.41 -7.61 -5.23
CA LEU A 89 4.42 -8.47 -4.03
C LEU A 89 4.02 -7.71 -2.76
N ASP A 90 3.92 -6.38 -2.83
CA ASP A 90 3.54 -5.58 -1.69
C ASP A 90 2.03 -5.70 -1.43
N LYS A 91 1.71 -6.05 -0.18
CA LYS A 91 0.34 -6.19 0.31
C LYS A 91 -0.43 -4.86 0.35
N ASP A 92 0.28 -3.74 0.40
CA ASP A 92 -0.34 -2.43 0.57
C ASP A 92 -1.13 -2.03 -0.69
N PHE A 93 -0.78 -2.59 -1.85
CA PHE A 93 -1.58 -2.47 -3.06
C PHE A 93 -2.98 -3.09 -2.98
N LEU A 94 -3.29 -3.91 -1.98
CA LEU A 94 -4.66 -4.38 -1.74
C LEU A 94 -5.63 -3.25 -1.34
N GLN A 95 -5.15 -2.03 -1.15
CA GLN A 95 -5.99 -0.82 -1.09
C GLN A 95 -6.57 -0.41 -2.45
N LEU A 96 -5.96 -0.84 -3.55
CA LEU A 96 -6.33 -0.44 -4.90
C LEU A 96 -7.30 -1.45 -5.51
N PRO A 97 -8.48 -1.03 -5.98
CA PRO A 97 -9.38 -1.92 -6.70
C PRO A 97 -8.76 -2.43 -7.99
N GLY A 98 -9.27 -3.54 -8.51
CA GLY A 98 -8.88 -4.07 -9.81
C GLY A 98 -8.19 -5.42 -9.76
N ARG A 99 -7.55 -5.77 -10.86
CA ARG A 99 -6.79 -7.02 -10.98
C ARG A 99 -5.39 -6.84 -10.44
N HIS A 100 -4.92 -7.84 -9.69
CA HIS A 100 -3.56 -7.90 -9.16
C HIS A 100 -2.87 -9.17 -9.59
N PHE A 101 -1.58 -9.09 -9.81
CA PHE A 101 -0.71 -10.23 -10.05
C PHE A 101 0.46 -10.21 -9.06
N GLN A 102 0.61 -11.28 -8.30
CA GLN A 102 1.77 -11.53 -7.46
C GLN A 102 2.55 -12.68 -8.09
N TRP A 103 3.78 -12.43 -8.53
CA TRP A 103 4.61 -13.48 -9.12
C TRP A 103 5.15 -14.43 -8.06
N GLU A 104 5.56 -15.64 -8.50
CA GLU A 104 6.18 -16.58 -7.61
C GLU A 104 7.44 -15.99 -6.97
N PHE A 105 7.56 -16.14 -5.67
CA PHE A 105 8.79 -15.78 -4.98
C PHE A 105 9.11 -16.73 -3.84
N SER A 106 10.41 -16.89 -3.57
CA SER A 106 10.92 -17.78 -2.55
C SER A 106 11.76 -17.04 -1.52
N GLY A 107 11.77 -17.54 -0.32
CA GLY A 107 12.55 -17.00 0.76
C GLY A 107 13.07 -18.08 1.69
N THR A 108 13.85 -17.65 2.67
CA THR A 108 14.36 -18.53 3.72
C THR A 108 14.06 -17.91 5.08
N THR A 109 13.34 -18.63 5.91
CA THR A 109 13.15 -18.27 7.32
C THR A 109 14.28 -18.85 8.13
N VAL A 110 14.91 -18.03 8.98
CA VAL A 110 15.99 -18.47 9.87
C VAL A 110 15.45 -18.49 11.30
N LYS A 111 15.42 -19.68 11.89
CA LYS A 111 15.06 -19.89 13.29
C LYS A 111 16.32 -20.16 14.11
N LYS A 112 16.54 -19.36 15.15
CA LYS A 112 17.61 -19.61 16.12
C LYS A 112 17.10 -20.63 17.15
N LEU A 113 17.78 -21.75 17.29
CA LEU A 113 17.46 -22.79 18.26
C LEU A 113 18.06 -22.47 19.65
N SER A 114 17.60 -23.18 20.68
CA SER A 114 18.02 -22.98 22.07
C SER A 114 19.50 -23.27 22.32
N ASP A 115 20.11 -24.10 21.47
CA ASP A 115 21.54 -24.42 21.50
C ASP A 115 22.42 -23.41 20.74
N GLY A 116 21.81 -22.34 20.19
CA GLY A 116 22.48 -21.29 19.41
C GLY A 116 22.68 -21.62 17.94
N THR A 117 22.32 -22.81 17.47
CA THR A 117 22.34 -23.18 16.04
C THR A 117 21.21 -22.47 15.28
N LYS A 118 21.35 -22.43 13.94
CA LYS A 118 20.35 -21.83 13.05
C LYS A 118 19.75 -22.90 12.16
N GLU A 119 18.44 -22.96 12.16
CA GLU A 119 17.64 -23.74 11.21
C GLU A 119 17.18 -22.85 10.06
N TYR A 120 17.37 -23.31 8.82
CA TYR A 120 17.03 -22.59 7.61
C TYR A 120 15.87 -23.28 6.90
N ASN A 121 14.67 -22.70 6.96
CA ASN A 121 13.49 -23.25 6.31
C ASN A 121 13.19 -22.47 5.03
N LYS A 122 13.39 -23.11 3.88
CA LYS A 122 13.04 -22.54 2.57
C LYS A 122 11.52 -22.63 2.35
N TRP A 123 10.97 -21.61 1.77
CA TRP A 123 9.57 -21.57 1.39
C TRP A 123 9.40 -20.88 0.03
N THR A 124 8.33 -21.24 -0.68
CA THR A 124 7.94 -20.65 -1.96
C THR A 124 6.46 -20.27 -1.88
N LYS A 125 6.13 -19.07 -2.30
CA LYS A 125 4.76 -18.65 -2.57
C LYS A 125 4.55 -18.70 -4.07
N PRO A 126 3.57 -19.47 -4.56
CA PRO A 126 3.27 -19.56 -5.98
C PRO A 126 2.74 -18.23 -6.51
N ALA A 127 2.85 -18.03 -7.81
CA ALA A 127 2.21 -16.92 -8.48
C ALA A 127 0.68 -17.00 -8.32
N GLN A 128 0.05 -15.84 -8.18
CA GLN A 128 -1.41 -15.76 -8.02
C GLN A 128 -1.99 -14.50 -8.65
N HIS A 129 -3.18 -14.65 -9.21
CA HIS A 129 -4.03 -13.55 -9.64
C HIS A 129 -5.09 -13.30 -8.56
N LEU A 130 -5.29 -12.03 -8.23
CA LEU A 130 -6.29 -11.59 -7.26
C LEU A 130 -7.20 -10.57 -7.93
N PHE A 131 -8.40 -10.42 -7.41
CA PHE A 131 -9.30 -9.32 -7.77
C PHE A 131 -9.74 -8.63 -6.47
N VAL A 132 -9.52 -7.32 -6.41
CA VAL A 132 -9.87 -6.48 -5.27
C VAL A 132 -11.05 -5.60 -5.67
N THR A 133 -12.16 -5.73 -4.97
CA THR A 133 -13.29 -4.81 -5.15
C THR A 133 -12.99 -3.45 -4.49
N PRO A 134 -13.69 -2.37 -4.86
CA PRO A 134 -13.55 -1.08 -4.16
C PRO A 134 -13.72 -1.21 -2.64
N ASN A 135 -14.68 -2.03 -2.21
CA ASN A 135 -14.98 -2.23 -0.80
C ASN A 135 -13.89 -3.04 -0.09
N ASP A 136 -13.30 -4.04 -0.75
CA ASP A 136 -12.17 -4.80 -0.19
C ASP A 136 -10.95 -3.89 -0.02
N GLY A 137 -10.72 -2.96 -0.96
CA GLY A 137 -9.66 -1.97 -0.85
C GLY A 137 -9.84 -1.04 0.35
N LEU A 138 -11.07 -0.56 0.58
CA LEU A 138 -11.40 0.24 1.76
C LEU A 138 -11.23 -0.57 3.05
N ARG A 139 -11.75 -1.79 3.10
CA ARG A 139 -11.57 -2.68 4.27
C ARG A 139 -10.10 -2.90 4.58
N TRP A 140 -9.27 -3.10 3.55
CA TRP A 140 -7.83 -3.26 3.74
C TRP A 140 -7.20 -2.00 4.35
N PHE A 141 -7.52 -0.82 3.83
CA PHE A 141 -7.04 0.46 4.35
C PHE A 141 -7.45 0.65 5.82
N TYR A 142 -8.73 0.48 6.16
CA TYR A 142 -9.20 0.66 7.53
C TYR A 142 -8.65 -0.38 8.51
N GLN A 143 -8.38 -1.61 8.05
CA GLN A 143 -7.64 -2.59 8.85
C GLN A 143 -6.20 -2.13 9.09
N GLN A 144 -5.50 -1.56 8.09
CA GLN A 144 -4.16 -1.00 8.27
C GLN A 144 -4.18 0.18 9.25
N MET A 145 -5.17 1.05 9.20
CA MET A 145 -5.34 2.11 10.18
C MET A 145 -5.37 1.57 11.62
N LEU A 146 -6.07 0.46 11.85
CA LEU A 146 -6.15 -0.18 13.17
C LEU A 146 -4.84 -0.85 13.58
N ILE A 147 -4.19 -1.55 12.66
CA ILE A 147 -2.99 -2.35 12.95
C ILE A 147 -1.72 -1.48 12.98
N GLY A 148 -1.69 -0.43 12.15
CA GLY A 148 -0.49 0.31 11.80
C GLY A 148 0.42 -0.44 10.82
N ASP A 149 1.56 0.14 10.50
CA ASP A 149 2.63 -0.50 9.74
C ASP A 149 3.99 -0.31 10.43
N VAL A 150 4.50 -1.40 11.00
CA VAL A 150 5.78 -1.39 11.70
C VAL A 150 6.94 -1.10 10.74
N SER A 151 6.83 -1.52 9.46
CA SER A 151 7.88 -1.31 8.46
C SER A 151 8.02 0.16 8.09
N ASP A 152 6.94 0.91 8.21
CA ASP A 152 6.86 2.33 7.90
C ASP A 152 6.89 3.23 9.15
N ASN A 153 7.06 2.60 10.32
CA ASN A 153 7.05 3.27 11.62
C ASN A 153 5.70 3.97 11.94
N VAL A 154 4.59 3.37 11.47
CA VAL A 154 3.23 3.86 11.73
C VAL A 154 2.59 3.03 12.83
N VAL A 155 2.26 3.67 13.95
CA VAL A 155 1.66 2.99 15.12
C VAL A 155 0.14 3.03 15.02
N GLY A 156 -0.49 1.86 14.99
CA GLY A 156 -1.94 1.71 14.98
C GLY A 156 -2.59 1.87 16.36
N VAL A 157 -3.78 1.31 16.51
CA VAL A 157 -4.54 1.33 17.76
C VAL A 157 -4.00 0.30 18.75
N ALA A 158 -3.73 0.71 19.98
CA ALA A 158 -3.19 -0.17 21.02
C ALA A 158 -4.11 -1.38 21.26
N GLY A 159 -3.53 -2.57 21.31
CA GLY A 159 -4.26 -3.83 21.55
C GLY A 159 -5.11 -4.32 20.37
N VAL A 160 -5.00 -3.70 19.18
CA VAL A 160 -5.66 -4.15 17.96
C VAL A 160 -4.66 -4.78 17.00
N GLY A 161 -4.61 -6.10 16.97
CA GLY A 161 -3.84 -6.86 15.96
C GLY A 161 -4.73 -7.30 14.80
N LYS A 162 -4.12 -8.00 13.82
CA LYS A 162 -4.77 -8.40 12.55
C LYS A 162 -6.13 -9.08 12.74
N VAL A 163 -6.23 -10.06 13.65
CA VAL A 163 -7.48 -10.81 13.87
C VAL A 163 -8.60 -9.91 14.40
N ARG A 164 -8.28 -8.98 15.31
CA ARG A 164 -9.26 -8.06 15.85
C ARG A 164 -9.66 -7.01 14.82
N ALA A 165 -8.73 -6.48 14.06
CA ALA A 165 -8.99 -5.52 12.99
C ALA A 165 -9.93 -6.13 11.93
N ALA A 166 -9.64 -7.37 11.46
CA ALA A 166 -10.48 -8.07 10.51
C ALA A 166 -11.92 -8.25 11.06
N LYS A 167 -12.08 -8.72 12.29
CA LYS A 167 -13.42 -8.88 12.92
C LYS A 167 -14.22 -7.57 13.02
N LEU A 168 -13.55 -6.44 13.14
CA LEU A 168 -14.20 -5.14 13.24
C LEU A 168 -14.62 -4.59 11.87
N ILE A 169 -13.82 -4.84 10.83
CA ILE A 169 -13.97 -4.17 9.53
C ILE A 169 -14.64 -5.07 8.48
N GLU A 170 -14.33 -6.38 8.43
CA GLU A 170 -14.90 -7.28 7.41
C GLU A 170 -16.42 -7.29 7.31
N PRO A 171 -17.19 -7.18 8.42
CA PRO A 171 -18.64 -7.16 8.36
C PRO A 171 -19.24 -5.85 7.82
N LEU A 172 -18.43 -4.79 7.62
CA LEU A 172 -18.91 -3.48 7.22
C LEU A 172 -18.84 -3.32 5.69
N ASP A 173 -19.92 -2.82 5.11
CA ASP A 173 -20.03 -2.60 3.66
C ASP A 173 -19.98 -1.12 3.26
N ASP A 174 -20.23 -0.23 4.20
CA ASP A 174 -20.24 1.21 4.00
C ASP A 174 -18.96 1.87 4.54
N GLU A 175 -18.38 2.81 3.77
CA GLU A 175 -17.14 3.48 4.17
C GLU A 175 -17.32 4.33 5.42
N LEU A 176 -18.48 4.98 5.59
CA LEU A 176 -18.76 5.79 6.77
C LEU A 176 -18.79 4.94 8.05
N ASP A 177 -19.31 3.71 7.98
CA ASP A 177 -19.30 2.78 9.11
C ASP A 177 -17.88 2.32 9.43
N MET A 178 -17.06 2.02 8.41
CA MET A 178 -15.63 1.68 8.58
C MET A 178 -14.89 2.86 9.21
N TYR A 179 -15.07 4.06 8.67
CA TYR A 179 -14.50 5.30 9.20
C TYR A 179 -14.86 5.50 10.67
N ASN A 180 -16.15 5.51 11.01
CA ASN A 180 -16.64 5.73 12.37
C ASN A 180 -16.10 4.68 13.34
N THR A 181 -16.06 3.40 12.92
CA THR A 181 -15.52 2.30 13.72
C THR A 181 -14.05 2.53 14.06
N VAL A 182 -13.24 2.93 13.09
CA VAL A 182 -11.81 3.18 13.30
C VAL A 182 -11.59 4.47 14.07
N PHE A 183 -12.25 5.57 13.67
CA PHE A 183 -12.13 6.89 14.28
C PHE A 183 -12.45 6.86 15.79
N ASN A 184 -13.48 6.12 16.20
CA ASN A 184 -13.87 6.00 17.61
C ASN A 184 -12.90 5.15 18.44
N LEU A 185 -12.06 4.34 17.81
CA LEU A 185 -11.03 3.55 18.50
C LEU A 185 -9.71 4.31 18.69
N TYR A 186 -9.52 5.41 17.97
CA TYR A 186 -8.38 6.29 18.21
C TYR A 186 -8.68 7.21 19.40
N ASP A 187 -7.80 7.21 20.38
CA ASP A 187 -7.79 8.12 21.54
C ASP A 187 -7.33 9.54 21.17
N ASP A 188 -6.58 9.66 20.07
CA ASP A 188 -6.00 10.89 19.54
C ASP A 188 -6.41 11.09 18.08
N LYS A 189 -7.18 12.15 17.82
CA LYS A 189 -7.70 12.47 16.48
C LYS A 189 -6.62 12.97 15.53
N GLU A 190 -5.63 13.70 16.02
CA GLU A 190 -4.49 14.14 15.22
C GLU A 190 -3.67 12.93 14.74
N ARG A 191 -3.53 11.92 15.59
CA ARG A 191 -2.87 10.66 15.21
C ARG A 191 -3.69 9.89 14.17
N PHE A 192 -5.01 9.89 14.25
CA PHE A 192 -5.86 9.29 13.21
C PHE A 192 -5.62 9.96 11.85
N GLU A 193 -5.69 11.29 11.79
CA GLU A 193 -5.51 12.07 10.58
C GLU A 193 -4.10 11.91 9.99
N LYS A 194 -3.09 11.91 10.86
CA LYS A 194 -1.71 11.64 10.48
C LYS A 194 -1.57 10.24 9.86
N ASN A 195 -2.06 9.21 10.54
CA ASN A 195 -1.96 7.84 10.05
C ASN A 195 -2.72 7.64 8.74
N ALA A 196 -3.88 8.30 8.57
CA ALA A 196 -4.61 8.26 7.32
C ALA A 196 -3.76 8.79 6.14
N GLN A 197 -3.06 9.92 6.33
CA GLN A 197 -2.17 10.47 5.31
C GLN A 197 -0.94 9.58 5.03
N LEU A 198 -0.43 8.89 6.07
CA LEU A 198 0.74 8.02 5.93
C LEU A 198 0.43 6.69 5.23
N LEU A 199 -0.77 6.13 5.44
CA LEU A 199 -1.15 4.80 4.98
C LEU A 199 -1.96 4.81 3.67
N TRP A 200 -2.58 5.94 3.31
CA TRP A 200 -3.38 6.03 2.10
C TRP A 200 -2.50 6.06 0.85
N ILE A 201 -2.77 5.17 -0.10
CA ILE A 201 -2.18 5.23 -1.44
C ILE A 201 -3.00 6.19 -2.29
N LEU A 202 -2.34 7.17 -2.91
CA LEU A 202 -3.01 8.13 -3.78
C LEU A 202 -3.64 7.43 -4.99
N LYS A 203 -4.88 7.79 -5.31
CA LYS A 203 -5.64 7.23 -6.45
C LYS A 203 -5.89 8.25 -7.54
N HIS A 204 -5.59 9.50 -7.27
CA HIS A 204 -5.75 10.62 -8.19
C HIS A 204 -4.52 11.52 -8.08
N SER A 205 -4.26 12.30 -9.13
CA SER A 205 -3.22 13.33 -9.18
C SER A 205 -3.56 14.51 -8.26
N ILE A 206 -3.87 14.21 -7.01
CA ILE A 206 -4.34 15.13 -5.98
C ILE A 206 -3.17 15.61 -5.15
N GLN A 207 -3.21 16.86 -4.70
CA GLN A 207 -2.27 17.34 -3.71
C GLN A 207 -2.41 16.49 -2.41
N PRO A 208 -1.31 16.14 -1.74
CA PRO A 208 -1.35 15.33 -0.51
C PRO A 208 -2.28 15.88 0.58
N THR A 209 -2.56 17.19 0.57
CA THR A 209 -3.52 17.86 1.46
C THR A 209 -4.98 17.43 1.24
N GLU A 210 -5.31 16.89 0.05
CA GLU A 210 -6.67 16.46 -0.27
C GLU A 210 -7.00 15.07 0.27
N VAL A 211 -5.99 14.27 0.63
CA VAL A 211 -6.20 13.02 1.38
C VAL A 211 -6.98 13.31 2.66
N LEU A 212 -6.58 14.36 3.37
CA LEU A 212 -7.29 14.77 4.58
C LEU A 212 -8.71 15.26 4.28
N SER A 213 -8.93 15.94 3.16
CA SER A 213 -10.27 16.43 2.75
C SER A 213 -11.26 15.29 2.56
N HIS A 214 -10.83 14.14 2.03
CA HIS A 214 -11.69 12.96 1.91
C HIS A 214 -12.21 12.52 3.29
N PHE A 215 -11.32 12.34 4.26
CA PHE A 215 -11.71 11.92 5.61
C PHE A 215 -12.50 12.98 6.38
N LEU A 216 -12.20 14.27 6.20
CA LEU A 216 -12.97 15.36 6.78
C LEU A 216 -14.40 15.43 6.20
N SER A 217 -14.61 15.04 4.94
CA SER A 217 -15.94 14.98 4.34
C SER A 217 -16.83 13.92 4.98
N LEU A 218 -16.25 12.83 5.49
CA LEU A 218 -16.96 11.78 6.21
C LEU A 218 -17.38 12.19 7.63
N GLN A 219 -16.78 13.26 8.18
CA GLN A 219 -17.14 13.78 9.52
C GLN A 219 -18.37 14.69 9.52
N LYS A 220 -18.81 15.17 8.35
CA LYS A 220 -19.98 16.08 8.29
C LYS A 220 -21.26 15.29 8.56
N PRO A 221 -22.13 15.74 9.51
CA PRO A 221 -23.43 15.14 9.70
C PRO A 221 -24.26 15.27 8.41
N ALA A 222 -25.04 14.24 8.10
CA ALA A 222 -25.89 14.17 6.92
C ALA A 222 -26.92 15.32 6.79
N GLU A 223 -27.05 16.17 7.79
CA GLU A 223 -27.98 17.32 7.84
C GLU A 223 -27.58 18.50 6.94
N GLU A 224 -26.33 18.54 6.44
CA GLU A 224 -25.89 19.63 5.53
C GLU A 224 -25.84 19.22 4.05
N ALA A 225 -26.08 17.97 3.71
CA ALA A 225 -26.31 17.55 2.32
C ALA A 225 -27.75 17.91 1.95
N GLY A 226 -27.96 19.19 1.63
CA GLY A 226 -29.28 19.72 1.29
C GLY A 226 -29.98 18.90 0.20
N LEU A 227 -31.10 18.28 0.57
CA LEU A 227 -32.22 17.95 -0.29
C LEU A 227 -33.15 19.14 -0.35
#